data_85362571672622998ff1157c7ae3f0d4
#
_entry.id   85362571672622998ff1157c7ae3f0d4
#
_cell.length_a   1.000
_cell.length_b   1.000
_cell.length_c   1.000
_cell.angle_alpha   90.00
_cell.angle_beta   90.00
_cell.angle_gamma   90.00
#
_symmetry.space_group_name_H-M   'P 1'
#
loop_
_entity.id
_entity.type
_entity.pdbx_description
1 polymer ?
#
loop_
_entity_poly.entity_id
_entity_poly.type
_entity_poly.pdbx_seq_one_letter_code
_entity_poly.pdbx_strand_id
1 'polypeptide(L)'
;MTTPSTERPLAVVTGASSGIGYELAVQFVEHGYDVVVAAEDTAIQRAAADLRRDGGPEVYPVQVDLATPDGVRRLAGEVTGLGRPVDALALNAGRGAGGDFVGGTDLADELTVIDLNVRSTVHLAKLLLPDMVRRGAGRVLFTSSIAATMPGAYQAVYNASKSFVQSFAEGVRNELKDSGVTVTSLMPGPTDTEFFDRADMTDTRVGQGHKDDPRTVAEDAFEALMKGEHKVAAGSLVNKVQVAAGKIIPDRLKAEQHRKMAEPGSGD
;
A
#
# COMPACT_ATOMS: atom_id res chain seq x y z
N MET A 1 18.21 -12.58 30.81
CA MET A 1 18.11 -13.48 29.65
C MET A 1 16.62 -13.65 29.40
N THR A 2 16.07 -12.91 28.45
CA THR A 2 14.68 -13.07 28.02
C THR A 2 14.60 -14.37 27.20
N THR A 3 13.79 -15.32 27.64
CA THR A 3 13.41 -16.50 26.83
C THR A 3 12.90 -16.01 25.48
N PRO A 4 13.36 -16.57 24.34
CA PRO A 4 12.78 -16.23 23.05
C PRO A 4 11.29 -16.57 23.13
N SER A 5 10.43 -15.62 22.75
CA SER A 5 9.01 -15.86 22.59
C SER A 5 8.84 -17.02 21.61
N THR A 6 8.10 -18.05 22.00
CA THR A 6 7.71 -19.15 21.12
C THR A 6 6.59 -18.74 20.16
N GLU A 7 6.10 -17.52 20.28
CA GLU A 7 5.08 -16.95 19.40
C GLU A 7 5.69 -16.50 18.08
N ARG A 8 4.97 -16.80 16.98
CA ARG A 8 5.31 -16.31 15.64
C ARG A 8 5.25 -14.76 15.62
N PRO A 9 6.06 -14.08 14.79
CA PRO A 9 5.93 -12.64 14.62
C PRO A 9 4.56 -12.29 14.02
N LEU A 10 4.03 -11.10 14.33
CA LEU A 10 2.74 -10.62 13.86
C LEU A 10 2.91 -9.56 12.78
N ALA A 11 2.25 -9.75 11.64
CA ALA A 11 2.12 -8.74 10.61
C ALA A 11 0.68 -8.20 10.52
N VAL A 12 0.54 -6.96 10.09
CA VAL A 12 -0.75 -6.33 9.75
C VAL A 12 -0.68 -5.87 8.31
N VAL A 13 -1.64 -6.30 7.46
CA VAL A 13 -1.71 -5.92 6.05
C VAL A 13 -3.07 -5.33 5.74
N THR A 14 -3.10 -4.08 5.26
CA THR A 14 -4.33 -3.40 4.84
C THR A 14 -4.55 -3.51 3.33
N GLY A 15 -5.82 -3.57 2.89
CA GLY A 15 -6.18 -3.79 1.49
C GLY A 15 -5.80 -5.20 1.02
N ALA A 16 -6.01 -6.20 1.88
CA ALA A 16 -5.52 -7.57 1.68
C ALA A 16 -6.57 -8.54 1.12
N SER A 17 -7.71 -8.06 0.63
CA SER A 17 -8.72 -8.91 -0.02
C SER A 17 -8.33 -9.35 -1.43
N SER A 18 -7.45 -8.59 -2.11
CA SER A 18 -7.00 -8.87 -3.48
C SER A 18 -5.67 -8.18 -3.80
N GLY A 19 -5.11 -8.46 -4.97
CA GLY A 19 -3.96 -7.75 -5.55
C GLY A 19 -2.71 -7.76 -4.69
N ILE A 20 -1.97 -6.65 -4.68
CA ILE A 20 -0.68 -6.53 -3.96
C ILE A 20 -0.84 -6.82 -2.47
N GLY A 21 -1.93 -6.37 -1.83
CA GLY A 21 -2.15 -6.60 -0.40
C GLY A 21 -2.35 -8.06 -0.05
N TYR A 22 -3.09 -8.80 -0.87
CA TYR A 22 -3.25 -10.24 -0.73
C TYR A 22 -1.91 -10.97 -0.89
N GLU A 23 -1.16 -10.66 -1.93
CA GLU A 23 0.15 -11.27 -2.17
C GLU A 23 1.19 -10.92 -1.10
N LEU A 24 1.13 -9.71 -0.52
CA LEU A 24 1.93 -9.36 0.67
C LEU A 24 1.56 -10.24 1.86
N ALA A 25 0.26 -10.49 2.08
CA ALA A 25 -0.19 -11.40 3.15
C ALA A 25 0.28 -12.84 2.90
N VAL A 26 0.29 -13.31 1.63
CA VAL A 26 0.90 -14.60 1.24
C VAL A 26 2.37 -14.62 1.65
N GLN A 27 3.15 -13.58 1.31
CA GLN A 27 4.57 -13.51 1.67
C GLN A 27 4.78 -13.59 3.19
N PHE A 28 3.99 -12.87 3.99
CA PHE A 28 4.10 -12.94 5.45
C PHE A 28 3.79 -14.34 5.98
N VAL A 29 2.73 -15.00 5.50
CA VAL A 29 2.36 -16.36 5.91
C VAL A 29 3.45 -17.38 5.53
N GLU A 30 3.97 -17.31 4.30
CA GLU A 30 5.03 -18.20 3.81
C GLU A 30 6.34 -18.04 4.61
N HIS A 31 6.57 -16.86 5.20
CA HIS A 31 7.73 -16.60 6.06
C HIS A 31 7.44 -16.74 7.56
N GLY A 32 6.33 -17.39 7.93
CA GLY A 32 6.03 -17.79 9.29
C GLY A 32 5.42 -16.70 10.18
N TYR A 33 4.91 -15.61 9.62
CA TYR A 33 4.18 -14.58 10.37
C TYR A 33 2.71 -14.97 10.55
N ASP A 34 2.17 -14.76 11.74
CA ASP A 34 0.74 -14.61 11.91
C ASP A 34 0.32 -13.28 11.30
N VAL A 35 -0.85 -13.21 10.66
CA VAL A 35 -1.22 -12.03 9.87
C VAL A 35 -2.63 -11.54 10.20
N VAL A 36 -2.76 -10.27 10.54
CA VAL A 36 -4.05 -9.56 10.49
C VAL A 36 -4.23 -9.01 9.08
N VAL A 37 -5.28 -9.46 8.39
CA VAL A 37 -5.63 -9.01 7.04
C VAL A 37 -6.89 -8.16 7.10
N ALA A 38 -6.86 -6.94 6.55
CA ALA A 38 -7.96 -6.00 6.62
C ALA A 38 -8.38 -5.49 5.24
N ALA A 39 -9.69 -5.44 4.98
CA ALA A 39 -10.30 -4.81 3.81
C ALA A 39 -11.78 -4.45 4.09
N GLU A 40 -12.36 -3.60 3.25
CA GLU A 40 -13.75 -3.17 3.38
C GLU A 40 -14.77 -4.22 2.95
N ASP A 41 -14.42 -5.03 1.95
CA ASP A 41 -15.30 -6.00 1.33
C ASP A 41 -15.29 -7.37 2.03
N THR A 42 -16.33 -8.16 1.79
CA THR A 42 -16.48 -9.50 2.35
C THR A 42 -15.49 -10.51 1.81
N ALA A 43 -14.81 -10.22 0.68
CA ALA A 43 -13.82 -11.10 0.08
C ALA A 43 -12.62 -11.33 1.02
N ILE A 44 -12.41 -10.46 2.01
CA ILE A 44 -11.39 -10.63 3.04
C ILE A 44 -11.54 -11.95 3.82
N GLN A 45 -12.77 -12.43 4.01
CA GLN A 45 -13.00 -13.71 4.70
C GLN A 45 -12.50 -14.89 3.87
N ARG A 46 -12.73 -14.84 2.54
CA ARG A 46 -12.23 -15.85 1.61
C ARG A 46 -10.70 -15.77 1.50
N ALA A 47 -10.15 -14.57 1.32
CA ALA A 47 -8.72 -14.34 1.29
C ALA A 47 -8.02 -14.94 2.53
N ALA A 48 -8.58 -14.72 3.72
CA ALA A 48 -8.06 -15.29 4.94
C ALA A 48 -8.17 -16.82 4.99
N ALA A 49 -9.25 -17.39 4.45
CA ALA A 49 -9.41 -18.84 4.37
C ALA A 49 -8.37 -19.48 3.42
N ASP A 50 -8.13 -18.83 2.27
CA ASP A 50 -7.15 -19.28 1.26
C ASP A 50 -5.70 -19.17 1.77
N LEU A 51 -5.41 -18.23 2.68
CA LEU A 51 -4.10 -18.06 3.32
C LEU A 51 -3.80 -19.08 4.40
N ARG A 52 -4.82 -19.63 5.07
CA ARG A 52 -4.64 -20.59 6.18
C ARG A 52 -4.05 -21.90 5.70
N ARG A 53 -3.18 -22.48 6.53
CA ARG A 53 -2.54 -23.80 6.31
C ARG A 53 -2.63 -24.58 7.60
N ASP A 54 -2.84 -25.90 7.50
CA ASP A 54 -2.87 -26.78 8.67
C ASP A 54 -1.55 -26.71 9.44
N GLY A 55 -1.61 -26.34 10.73
CA GLY A 55 -0.44 -26.14 11.58
C GLY A 55 0.44 -24.93 11.21
N GLY A 56 0.01 -24.12 10.24
CA GLY A 56 0.68 -22.89 9.79
C GLY A 56 0.43 -21.68 10.67
N PRO A 57 0.81 -20.48 10.19
CA PRO A 57 0.50 -19.22 10.84
C PRO A 57 -1.01 -18.94 10.97
N GLU A 58 -1.38 -18.21 12.01
CA GLU A 58 -2.76 -17.77 12.20
C GLU A 58 -3.07 -16.57 11.27
N VAL A 59 -4.28 -16.55 10.73
CA VAL A 59 -4.76 -15.46 9.88
C VAL A 59 -6.05 -14.89 10.47
N TYR A 60 -6.02 -13.59 10.81
CA TYR A 60 -7.11 -12.84 11.45
C TYR A 60 -7.75 -11.88 10.45
N PRO A 61 -8.90 -12.23 9.84
CA PRO A 61 -9.59 -11.31 8.94
C PRO A 61 -10.36 -10.24 9.71
N VAL A 62 -10.17 -8.99 9.31
CA VAL A 62 -10.92 -7.84 9.82
C VAL A 62 -11.60 -7.14 8.65
N GLN A 63 -12.91 -7.31 8.54
CA GLN A 63 -13.69 -6.56 7.55
C GLN A 63 -13.94 -5.15 8.09
N VAL A 64 -13.35 -4.13 7.46
CA VAL A 64 -13.38 -2.74 7.95
C VAL A 64 -13.14 -1.73 6.84
N ASP A 65 -13.95 -0.68 6.80
CA ASP A 65 -13.75 0.46 5.90
C ASP A 65 -12.76 1.46 6.51
N LEU A 66 -11.54 1.49 5.98
CA LEU A 66 -10.47 2.38 6.41
C LEU A 66 -10.62 3.83 5.89
N ALA A 67 -11.52 4.11 4.96
CA ALA A 67 -11.83 5.49 4.58
C ALA A 67 -12.51 6.25 5.74
N THR A 68 -12.99 5.55 6.76
CA THR A 68 -13.61 6.15 7.95
C THR A 68 -12.67 6.15 9.15
N PRO A 69 -12.68 7.22 9.99
CA PRO A 69 -11.90 7.25 11.24
C PRO A 69 -12.30 6.14 12.23
N ASP A 70 -13.57 5.74 12.22
CA ASP A 70 -14.06 4.66 13.09
C ASP A 70 -13.52 3.30 12.65
N GLY A 71 -13.47 3.06 11.35
CA GLY A 71 -12.87 1.86 10.79
C GLY A 71 -11.39 1.73 11.14
N VAL A 72 -10.63 2.83 11.04
CA VAL A 72 -9.22 2.84 11.44
C VAL A 72 -9.06 2.52 12.93
N ARG A 73 -9.88 3.15 13.80
CA ARG A 73 -9.86 2.86 15.25
C ARG A 73 -10.24 1.42 15.55
N ARG A 74 -11.23 0.87 14.84
CA ARG A 74 -11.65 -0.51 14.99
C ARG A 74 -10.51 -1.47 14.64
N LEU A 75 -9.86 -1.29 13.47
CA LEU A 75 -8.71 -2.14 13.11
C LEU A 75 -7.60 -2.06 14.15
N ALA A 76 -7.23 -0.86 14.58
CA ALA A 76 -6.21 -0.70 15.62
C ALA A 76 -6.60 -1.38 16.93
N GLY A 77 -7.89 -1.32 17.33
CA GLY A 77 -8.43 -2.00 18.50
C GLY A 77 -8.36 -3.52 18.39
N GLU A 78 -8.75 -4.10 17.24
CA GLU A 78 -8.63 -5.55 16.98
C GLU A 78 -7.17 -6.02 17.04
N VAL A 79 -6.25 -5.26 16.42
CA VAL A 79 -4.82 -5.56 16.45
C VAL A 79 -4.26 -5.52 17.87
N THR A 80 -4.53 -4.45 18.61
CA THR A 80 -4.04 -4.32 19.99
C THR A 80 -4.72 -5.29 20.96
N GLY A 81 -5.96 -5.69 20.67
CA GLY A 81 -6.73 -6.68 21.42
C GLY A 81 -6.11 -8.09 21.39
N LEU A 82 -5.25 -8.39 20.41
CA LEU A 82 -4.48 -9.64 20.38
C LEU A 82 -3.45 -9.74 21.52
N GLY A 83 -3.14 -8.62 22.21
CA GLY A 83 -2.25 -8.60 23.37
C GLY A 83 -0.78 -8.89 23.05
N ARG A 84 -0.38 -8.82 21.78
CA ARG A 84 0.97 -9.13 21.30
C ARG A 84 1.50 -8.02 20.40
N PRO A 85 2.83 -7.89 20.28
CA PRO A 85 3.46 -6.84 19.49
C PRO A 85 3.22 -7.04 17.98
N VAL A 86 3.09 -5.93 17.25
CA VAL A 86 3.13 -5.93 15.79
C VAL A 86 4.59 -5.80 15.33
N ASP A 87 5.09 -6.79 14.59
CA ASP A 87 6.47 -6.83 14.09
C ASP A 87 6.60 -6.23 12.69
N ALA A 88 5.54 -6.35 11.88
CA ALA A 88 5.47 -5.74 10.56
C ALA A 88 4.11 -5.07 10.29
N LEU A 89 4.11 -3.89 9.68
CA LEU A 89 2.91 -3.14 9.33
C LEU A 89 2.97 -2.73 7.85
N ALA A 90 2.12 -3.32 7.02
CA ALA A 90 1.97 -2.97 5.62
C ALA A 90 0.72 -2.09 5.42
N LEU A 91 0.93 -0.78 5.32
CA LEU A 91 -0.08 0.22 5.01
C LEU A 91 -0.26 0.28 3.48
N ASN A 92 -1.01 -0.71 2.96
CA ASN A 92 -1.15 -0.95 1.53
C ASN A 92 -2.52 -0.51 0.99
N ALA A 93 -3.57 -0.46 1.80
CA ALA A 93 -4.91 -0.06 1.35
C ALA A 93 -4.87 1.26 0.57
N GLY A 94 -5.53 1.27 -0.58
CA GLY A 94 -5.61 2.45 -1.43
C GLY A 94 -6.51 2.23 -2.63
N ARG A 95 -7.04 3.33 -3.17
CA ARG A 95 -7.84 3.35 -4.39
C ARG A 95 -7.42 4.49 -5.30
N GLY A 96 -7.80 4.40 -6.56
CA GLY A 96 -7.70 5.48 -7.55
C GLY A 96 -9.06 6.05 -7.88
N ALA A 97 -9.04 7.19 -8.56
CA ALA A 97 -10.14 7.75 -9.32
C ALA A 97 -9.55 8.28 -10.63
N GLY A 98 -10.12 7.91 -11.76
CA GLY A 98 -9.74 8.36 -13.10
C GLY A 98 -10.82 9.22 -13.72
N GLY A 99 -10.43 10.21 -14.53
CA GLY A 99 -11.36 11.09 -15.23
C GLY A 99 -10.99 12.57 -15.11
N ASP A 100 -11.69 13.41 -15.85
CA ASP A 100 -11.51 14.86 -15.77
C ASP A 100 -11.98 15.39 -14.42
N PHE A 101 -11.07 16.02 -13.69
CA PHE A 101 -11.34 16.53 -12.35
C PHE A 101 -12.48 17.55 -12.30
N VAL A 102 -12.65 18.35 -13.34
CA VAL A 102 -13.67 19.44 -13.33
C VAL A 102 -15.07 18.92 -13.66
N GLY A 103 -15.19 17.91 -14.50
CA GLY A 103 -16.50 17.47 -14.97
C GLY A 103 -16.66 15.97 -15.16
N GLY A 104 -15.62 15.16 -14.90
CA GLY A 104 -15.62 13.72 -15.18
C GLY A 104 -15.53 12.82 -13.94
N THR A 105 -15.29 13.38 -12.75
CA THR A 105 -15.25 12.61 -11.49
C THR A 105 -16.17 13.20 -10.44
N ASP A 106 -16.72 12.34 -9.59
CA ASP A 106 -17.54 12.78 -8.46
C ASP A 106 -16.67 13.22 -7.26
N LEU A 107 -17.07 14.29 -6.59
CA LEU A 107 -16.40 14.80 -5.38
C LEU A 107 -16.27 13.73 -4.29
N ALA A 108 -17.30 12.88 -4.13
CA ALA A 108 -17.28 11.81 -3.12
C ALA A 108 -16.19 10.78 -3.39
N ASP A 109 -15.95 10.42 -4.64
CA ASP A 109 -14.88 9.49 -5.03
C ASP A 109 -13.49 10.11 -4.78
N GLU A 110 -13.31 11.36 -5.18
CA GLU A 110 -12.04 12.08 -4.93
C GLU A 110 -11.75 12.23 -3.43
N LEU A 111 -12.74 12.55 -2.62
CA LEU A 111 -12.58 12.62 -1.17
C LEU A 111 -12.31 11.23 -0.57
N THR A 112 -12.92 10.17 -1.10
CA THR A 112 -12.64 8.79 -0.65
C THR A 112 -11.19 8.40 -0.96
N VAL A 113 -10.61 8.84 -2.09
CA VAL A 113 -9.17 8.64 -2.36
C VAL A 113 -8.32 9.31 -1.28
N ILE A 114 -8.64 10.54 -0.87
CA ILE A 114 -7.90 11.25 0.20
C ILE A 114 -8.08 10.52 1.54
N ASP A 115 -9.30 10.13 1.86
CA ASP A 115 -9.63 9.48 3.12
C ASP A 115 -8.93 8.13 3.26
N LEU A 116 -8.95 7.31 2.21
CA LEU A 116 -8.33 5.99 2.24
C LEU A 116 -6.80 6.08 2.08
N ASN A 117 -6.29 6.80 1.08
CA ASN A 117 -4.84 6.78 0.79
C ASN A 117 -4.03 7.62 1.79
N VAL A 118 -4.58 8.73 2.26
CA VAL A 118 -3.85 9.72 3.09
C VAL A 118 -4.26 9.64 4.54
N ARG A 119 -5.53 9.94 4.86
CA ARG A 119 -5.99 10.04 6.24
C ARG A 119 -5.86 8.71 6.98
N SER A 120 -6.29 7.61 6.36
CA SER A 120 -6.20 6.28 6.98
C SER A 120 -4.75 5.88 7.26
N THR A 121 -3.86 6.12 6.31
CA THR A 121 -2.42 5.81 6.41
C THR A 121 -1.78 6.56 7.58
N VAL A 122 -2.00 7.87 7.67
CA VAL A 122 -1.49 8.69 8.79
C VAL A 122 -2.09 8.24 10.11
N HIS A 123 -3.41 8.02 10.14
CA HIS A 123 -4.14 7.68 11.37
C HIS A 123 -3.69 6.32 11.92
N LEU A 124 -3.64 5.28 11.07
CA LEU A 124 -3.23 3.94 11.52
C LEU A 124 -1.75 3.90 11.90
N ALA A 125 -0.88 4.56 11.14
CA ALA A 125 0.54 4.73 11.51
C ALA A 125 0.69 5.38 12.89
N LYS A 126 -0.07 6.45 13.16
CA LYS A 126 -0.01 7.16 14.45
C LYS A 126 -0.49 6.31 15.63
N LEU A 127 -1.40 5.34 15.40
CA LEU A 127 -1.89 4.44 16.44
C LEU A 127 -0.92 3.27 16.72
N LEU A 128 -0.25 2.73 15.70
CA LEU A 128 0.53 1.48 15.83
C LEU A 128 2.05 1.68 15.96
N LEU A 129 2.63 2.71 15.31
CA LEU A 129 4.08 2.95 15.36
C LEU A 129 4.63 3.24 16.78
N PRO A 130 3.93 3.95 17.67
CA PRO A 130 4.47 4.25 19.01
C PRO A 130 4.86 3.01 19.80
N ASP A 131 4.16 1.89 19.64
CA ASP A 131 4.54 0.63 20.29
C ASP A 131 5.83 0.05 19.71
N MET A 132 5.97 0.02 18.38
CA MET A 132 7.20 -0.42 17.71
C MET A 132 8.40 0.40 18.19
N VAL A 133 8.26 1.74 18.27
CA VAL A 133 9.32 2.64 18.73
C VAL A 133 9.70 2.35 20.19
N ARG A 134 8.72 2.17 21.09
CA ARG A 134 8.99 1.81 22.50
C ARG A 134 9.75 0.51 22.64
N ARG A 135 9.47 -0.46 21.78
CA ARG A 135 10.15 -1.77 21.76
C ARG A 135 11.53 -1.74 21.08
N GLY A 136 11.80 -0.67 20.32
CA GLY A 136 13.03 -0.57 19.53
C GLY A 136 13.07 -1.57 18.36
N ALA A 137 11.90 -2.04 17.88
CA ALA A 137 11.81 -3.05 16.81
C ALA A 137 10.49 -2.93 16.06
N GLY A 138 10.55 -3.02 14.74
CA GLY A 138 9.41 -3.03 13.84
C GLY A 138 9.80 -2.76 12.39
N ARG A 139 8.94 -3.18 11.47
CA ARG A 139 9.10 -2.94 10.04
C ARG A 139 7.83 -2.33 9.48
N VAL A 140 7.94 -1.25 8.75
CA VAL A 140 6.78 -0.53 8.21
C VAL A 140 6.93 -0.38 6.70
N LEU A 141 5.90 -0.81 5.96
CA LEU A 141 5.76 -0.61 4.53
C LEU A 141 4.65 0.41 4.24
N PHE A 142 4.97 1.43 3.48
CA PHE A 142 3.99 2.35 2.91
C PHE A 142 3.88 2.11 1.41
N THR A 143 2.68 1.77 0.92
CA THR A 143 2.44 1.61 -0.51
C THR A 143 2.13 2.94 -1.17
N SER A 144 3.17 3.55 -1.74
CA SER A 144 3.11 4.71 -2.62
C SER A 144 2.78 4.26 -4.06
N SER A 145 3.43 4.79 -5.06
CA SER A 145 3.34 4.44 -6.49
C SER A 145 4.44 5.15 -7.27
N ILE A 146 4.79 4.67 -8.46
CA ILE A 146 5.56 5.47 -9.42
C ILE A 146 4.83 6.77 -9.81
N ALA A 147 3.49 6.79 -9.73
CA ALA A 147 2.64 7.98 -9.92
C ALA A 147 2.98 9.13 -8.97
N ALA A 148 3.59 8.83 -7.80
CA ALA A 148 4.08 9.85 -6.87
C ALA A 148 5.18 10.77 -7.43
N THR A 149 5.81 10.38 -8.54
CA THR A 149 6.92 11.12 -9.15
C THR A 149 6.50 12.15 -10.19
N MET A 150 5.19 12.25 -10.48
CA MET A 150 4.68 13.12 -11.54
C MET A 150 3.29 13.70 -11.23
N PRO A 151 2.97 14.90 -11.73
CA PRO A 151 1.60 15.40 -11.74
C PRO A 151 0.72 14.51 -12.62
N GLY A 152 -0.45 14.09 -12.10
CA GLY A 152 -1.36 13.16 -12.76
C GLY A 152 -2.55 13.86 -13.42
N ALA A 153 -2.47 14.28 -14.69
CA ALA A 153 -3.67 14.67 -15.42
C ALA A 153 -4.62 13.44 -15.53
N TYR A 154 -5.93 13.67 -15.35
CA TYR A 154 -6.97 12.64 -15.23
C TYR A 154 -6.86 11.68 -14.02
N GLN A 155 -5.90 11.94 -13.14
CA GLN A 155 -5.73 11.26 -11.84
C GLN A 155 -5.17 12.23 -10.78
N ALA A 156 -5.60 13.49 -10.81
CA ALA A 156 -4.98 14.57 -10.04
C ALA A 156 -4.90 14.27 -8.54
N VAL A 157 -6.01 13.86 -7.94
CA VAL A 157 -6.07 13.54 -6.50
C VAL A 157 -5.31 12.26 -6.17
N TYR A 158 -5.40 11.24 -7.02
CA TYR A 158 -4.66 9.99 -6.80
C TYR A 158 -3.14 10.23 -6.79
N ASN A 159 -2.58 10.86 -7.85
CA ASN A 159 -1.14 11.13 -7.90
C ASN A 159 -0.68 12.01 -6.72
N ALA A 160 -1.46 13.04 -6.38
CA ALA A 160 -1.20 13.87 -5.21
C ALA A 160 -1.21 13.06 -3.91
N SER A 161 -2.17 12.13 -3.73
CA SER A 161 -2.24 11.25 -2.57
C SER A 161 -1.01 10.35 -2.45
N LYS A 162 -0.54 9.78 -3.56
CA LYS A 162 0.66 8.93 -3.59
C LYS A 162 1.95 9.73 -3.39
N SER A 163 2.00 10.97 -3.87
CA SER A 163 3.09 11.91 -3.56
C SER A 163 3.14 12.27 -2.07
N PHE A 164 1.96 12.47 -1.46
CA PHE A 164 1.86 12.65 -0.01
C PHE A 164 2.42 11.43 0.75
N VAL A 165 1.95 10.22 0.41
CA VAL A 165 2.42 8.98 1.07
C VAL A 165 3.92 8.80 0.91
N GLN A 166 4.48 9.09 -0.27
CA GLN A 166 5.92 9.02 -0.51
C GLN A 166 6.70 9.98 0.39
N SER A 167 6.28 11.24 0.42
CA SER A 167 6.93 12.27 1.26
C SER A 167 6.78 11.95 2.75
N PHE A 168 5.60 11.47 3.16
CA PHE A 168 5.32 11.08 4.54
C PHE A 168 6.21 9.91 4.99
N ALA A 169 6.33 8.86 4.17
CA ALA A 169 7.19 7.71 4.45
C ALA A 169 8.65 8.11 4.64
N GLU A 170 9.16 9.00 3.78
CA GLU A 170 10.54 9.52 3.88
C GLU A 170 10.76 10.36 5.16
N GLY A 171 9.77 11.20 5.51
CA GLY A 171 9.81 11.99 6.74
C GLY A 171 9.85 11.09 7.99
N VAL A 172 8.89 10.17 8.10
CA VAL A 172 8.80 9.21 9.22
C VAL A 172 10.05 8.35 9.31
N ARG A 173 10.58 7.89 8.18
CA ARG A 173 11.83 7.14 8.16
C ARG A 173 13.00 7.93 8.77
N ASN A 174 13.14 9.19 8.41
CA ASN A 174 14.22 10.02 8.96
C ASN A 174 14.05 10.25 10.48
N GLU A 175 12.82 10.48 10.93
CA GLU A 175 12.51 10.62 12.37
C GLU A 175 12.83 9.35 13.16
N LEU A 176 12.63 8.16 12.56
CA LEU A 176 12.79 6.86 13.21
C LEU A 176 14.18 6.22 13.02
N LYS A 177 15.13 6.88 12.38
CA LYS A 177 16.45 6.32 12.02
C LYS A 177 17.23 5.68 13.17
N ASP A 178 17.06 6.19 14.38
CA ASP A 178 17.77 5.74 15.58
C ASP A 178 16.86 4.91 16.53
N SER A 179 15.64 4.57 16.09
CA SER A 179 14.63 3.93 16.95
C SER A 179 14.63 2.39 16.88
N GLY A 180 15.39 1.80 15.96
CA GLY A 180 15.33 0.36 15.66
C GLY A 180 14.13 -0.04 14.77
N VAL A 181 13.26 0.91 14.38
CA VAL A 181 12.15 0.69 13.43
C VAL A 181 12.60 1.06 12.04
N THR A 182 12.38 0.17 11.06
CA THR A 182 12.66 0.44 9.65
C THR A 182 11.41 0.84 8.89
N VAL A 183 11.55 1.75 7.94
CA VAL A 183 10.46 2.22 7.08
C VAL A 183 10.87 2.04 5.62
N THR A 184 10.04 1.34 4.85
CA THR A 184 10.22 1.08 3.42
C THR A 184 9.06 1.68 2.64
N SER A 185 9.34 2.41 1.57
CA SER A 185 8.33 2.88 0.62
C SER A 185 8.28 1.96 -0.59
N LEU A 186 7.12 1.34 -0.83
CA LEU A 186 6.85 0.58 -2.04
C LEU A 186 6.30 1.51 -3.12
N MET A 187 6.91 1.47 -4.30
CA MET A 187 6.50 2.25 -5.48
C MET A 187 6.17 1.30 -6.64
N PRO A 188 4.98 0.67 -6.66
CA PRO A 188 4.57 -0.18 -7.77
C PRO A 188 4.29 0.65 -9.02
N GLY A 189 4.52 0.03 -10.18
CA GLY A 189 3.98 0.47 -11.47
C GLY A 189 2.54 -0.03 -11.67
N PRO A 190 2.01 0.07 -12.91
CA PRO A 190 0.76 -0.57 -13.27
C PRO A 190 0.84 -2.07 -12.96
N THR A 191 -0.05 -2.55 -12.08
CA THR A 191 -0.06 -3.93 -11.59
C THR A 191 -1.40 -4.56 -11.94
N ASP A 192 -1.40 -5.84 -12.31
CA ASP A 192 -2.60 -6.58 -12.70
C ASP A 192 -3.47 -6.90 -11.48
N THR A 193 -4.35 -5.97 -11.18
CA THR A 193 -5.27 -5.99 -10.04
C THR A 193 -6.58 -5.32 -10.44
N GLU A 194 -7.60 -5.41 -9.61
CA GLU A 194 -8.88 -4.70 -9.79
C GLU A 194 -8.76 -3.16 -9.69
N PHE A 195 -7.54 -2.62 -9.54
CA PHE A 195 -7.33 -1.17 -9.36
C PHE A 195 -7.89 -0.34 -10.52
N PHE A 196 -7.63 -0.77 -11.76
CA PHE A 196 -8.06 -0.04 -12.96
C PHE A 196 -9.58 -0.11 -13.18
N ASP A 197 -10.20 -1.24 -12.84
CA ASP A 197 -11.65 -1.40 -12.87
C ASP A 197 -12.32 -0.47 -11.83
N ARG A 198 -11.81 -0.49 -10.59
CA ARG A 198 -12.32 0.36 -9.49
C ARG A 198 -12.06 1.85 -9.68
N ALA A 199 -11.06 2.21 -10.49
CA ALA A 199 -10.69 3.60 -10.80
C ALA A 199 -11.34 4.14 -12.07
N ASP A 200 -12.18 3.35 -12.76
CA ASP A 200 -12.80 3.67 -14.06
C ASP A 200 -11.75 4.06 -15.12
N MET A 201 -10.71 3.24 -15.28
CA MET A 201 -9.57 3.51 -16.17
C MET A 201 -9.28 2.39 -17.18
N THR A 202 -10.20 1.45 -17.36
CA THR A 202 -10.00 0.30 -18.24
C THR A 202 -9.92 0.67 -19.73
N ASP A 203 -10.45 1.82 -20.12
CA ASP A 203 -10.41 2.39 -21.46
C ASP A 203 -9.19 3.29 -21.74
N THR A 204 -8.28 3.42 -20.77
CA THR A 204 -7.08 4.24 -20.90
C THR A 204 -5.88 3.41 -21.37
N ARG A 205 -4.87 4.07 -21.96
CA ARG A 205 -3.61 3.39 -22.35
C ARG A 205 -2.92 2.71 -21.18
N VAL A 206 -2.90 3.34 -20.01
CA VAL A 206 -2.32 2.72 -18.82
C VAL A 206 -3.16 1.55 -18.32
N GLY A 207 -4.48 1.61 -18.45
CA GLY A 207 -5.39 0.54 -18.08
C GLY A 207 -5.31 -0.68 -19.01
N GLN A 208 -5.03 -0.46 -20.29
CA GLN A 208 -4.88 -1.53 -21.31
C GLN A 208 -3.42 -1.98 -21.51
N GLY A 209 -2.46 -1.20 -21.01
CA GLY A 209 -1.04 -1.46 -21.16
C GLY A 209 -0.56 -2.68 -20.37
N HIS A 210 0.75 -2.95 -20.50
CA HIS A 210 1.40 -4.00 -19.72
C HIS A 210 1.28 -3.72 -18.21
N LYS A 211 0.95 -4.73 -17.46
CA LYS A 211 0.85 -4.71 -16.01
C LYS A 211 1.80 -5.74 -15.40
N ASP A 212 2.41 -5.37 -14.29
CA ASP A 212 3.24 -6.30 -13.53
C ASP A 212 2.37 -7.29 -12.74
N ASP A 213 2.88 -8.49 -12.52
CA ASP A 213 2.25 -9.49 -11.66
C ASP A 213 2.26 -9.01 -10.19
N PRO A 214 1.10 -8.96 -9.49
CA PRO A 214 1.03 -8.54 -8.10
C PRO A 214 1.87 -9.39 -7.16
N ARG A 215 2.07 -10.67 -7.48
CA ARG A 215 2.95 -11.57 -6.73
C ARG A 215 4.40 -11.10 -6.79
N THR A 216 4.92 -10.82 -7.98
CA THR A 216 6.29 -10.31 -8.17
C THR A 216 6.49 -8.98 -7.44
N VAL A 217 5.49 -8.09 -7.50
CA VAL A 217 5.51 -6.81 -6.77
C VAL A 217 5.57 -7.03 -5.26
N ALA A 218 4.81 -8.00 -4.73
CA ALA A 218 4.79 -8.32 -3.31
C ALA A 218 6.09 -8.99 -2.84
N GLU A 219 6.68 -9.87 -3.65
CA GLU A 219 7.99 -10.49 -3.39
C GLU A 219 9.09 -9.42 -3.28
N ASP A 220 9.19 -8.51 -4.26
CA ASP A 220 10.13 -7.38 -4.23
C ASP A 220 9.91 -6.50 -2.98
N ALA A 221 8.64 -6.23 -2.64
CA ALA A 221 8.27 -5.41 -1.49
C ALA A 221 8.63 -6.07 -0.16
N PHE A 222 8.34 -7.35 -0.02
CA PHE A 222 8.65 -8.13 1.18
C PHE A 222 10.16 -8.22 1.40
N GLU A 223 10.92 -8.53 0.36
CA GLU A 223 12.37 -8.59 0.43
C GLU A 223 12.99 -7.25 0.88
N ALA A 224 12.55 -6.14 0.24
CA ALA A 224 12.98 -4.80 0.60
C ALA A 224 12.61 -4.43 2.06
N LEU A 225 11.39 -4.78 2.50
CA LEU A 225 10.93 -4.57 3.87
C LEU A 225 11.79 -5.34 4.88
N MET A 226 12.10 -6.61 4.61
CA MET A 226 12.93 -7.44 5.49
C MET A 226 14.36 -6.94 5.58
N LYS A 227 14.92 -6.41 4.49
CA LYS A 227 16.25 -5.77 4.46
C LYS A 227 16.26 -4.36 5.06
N GLY A 228 15.10 -3.76 5.35
CA GLY A 228 15.00 -2.37 5.81
C GLY A 228 15.41 -1.37 4.73
N GLU A 229 15.21 -1.71 3.46
CA GLU A 229 15.53 -0.83 2.35
C GLU A 229 14.66 0.44 2.37
N HIS A 230 15.23 1.54 1.92
CA HIS A 230 14.61 2.87 1.92
C HIS A 230 13.34 2.92 1.08
N LYS A 231 13.45 2.41 -0.14
CA LYS A 231 12.35 2.33 -1.10
C LYS A 231 12.64 1.26 -2.14
N VAL A 232 11.59 0.72 -2.69
CA VAL A 232 11.64 -0.22 -3.79
C VAL A 232 10.68 0.21 -4.91
N ALA A 233 11.21 0.38 -6.13
CA ALA A 233 10.40 0.43 -7.33
C ALA A 233 10.20 -1.03 -7.77
N ALA A 234 9.04 -1.59 -7.44
CA ALA A 234 8.75 -3.01 -7.64
C ALA A 234 8.30 -3.30 -9.07
N GLY A 235 8.46 -4.55 -9.48
CA GLY A 235 8.09 -5.03 -10.79
C GLY A 235 9.14 -4.76 -11.87
N SER A 236 8.71 -4.33 -13.05
CA SER A 236 9.56 -4.24 -14.26
C SER A 236 10.73 -3.27 -14.14
N LEU A 237 11.79 -3.52 -14.92
CA LEU A 237 12.95 -2.61 -15.05
C LEU A 237 12.52 -1.21 -15.53
N VAL A 238 11.44 -1.11 -16.29
CA VAL A 238 10.87 0.16 -16.76
C VAL A 238 10.46 1.04 -15.59
N ASN A 239 9.82 0.48 -14.55
CA ASN A 239 9.44 1.20 -13.35
C ASN A 239 10.66 1.78 -12.62
N LYS A 240 11.72 1.00 -12.49
CA LYS A 240 13.00 1.41 -11.87
C LYS A 240 13.63 2.59 -12.60
N VAL A 241 13.63 2.55 -13.94
CA VAL A 241 14.15 3.63 -14.80
C VAL A 241 13.25 4.87 -14.70
N GLN A 242 11.92 4.70 -14.70
CA GLN A 242 10.96 5.81 -14.61
C GLN A 242 11.10 6.59 -13.30
N VAL A 243 11.24 5.90 -12.18
CA VAL A 243 11.47 6.54 -10.86
C VAL A 243 12.79 7.32 -10.84
N ALA A 244 13.84 6.80 -11.46
CA ALA A 244 15.13 7.47 -11.54
C ALA A 244 15.07 8.72 -12.46
N ALA A 245 14.47 8.59 -13.65
CA ALA A 245 14.32 9.67 -14.63
C ALA A 245 13.36 10.78 -14.16
N GLY A 246 12.34 10.43 -13.35
CA GLY A 246 11.35 11.37 -12.85
C GLY A 246 11.92 12.55 -12.04
N LYS A 247 13.17 12.45 -11.58
CA LYS A 247 13.85 13.54 -10.85
C LYS A 247 14.39 14.64 -11.77
N ILE A 248 14.57 14.39 -13.06
CA ILE A 248 15.27 15.28 -13.99
C ILE A 248 14.29 15.95 -14.98
N ILE A 249 13.17 15.29 -15.26
CA ILE A 249 12.18 15.76 -16.23
C ILE A 249 11.33 16.89 -15.61
N PRO A 250 11.14 18.03 -16.27
CA PRO A 250 10.25 19.11 -15.80
C PRO A 250 8.81 18.62 -15.61
N ASP A 251 8.14 19.10 -14.55
CA ASP A 251 6.77 18.66 -14.20
C ASP A 251 5.74 18.87 -15.30
N ARG A 252 5.87 19.94 -16.09
CA ARG A 252 5.00 20.20 -17.24
C ARG A 252 5.07 19.06 -18.28
N LEU A 253 6.25 18.52 -18.54
CA LEU A 253 6.42 17.43 -19.52
C LEU A 253 5.91 16.11 -18.93
N LYS A 254 6.12 15.89 -17.64
CA LYS A 254 5.56 14.71 -16.93
C LYS A 254 4.04 14.74 -16.93
N ALA A 255 3.42 15.89 -16.67
CA ALA A 255 1.96 16.06 -16.71
C ALA A 255 1.39 15.77 -18.11
N GLU A 256 2.06 16.25 -19.16
CA GLU A 256 1.64 15.98 -20.54
C GLU A 256 1.83 14.50 -20.94
N GLN A 257 2.90 13.87 -20.48
CA GLN A 257 3.10 12.45 -20.66
C GLN A 257 2.02 11.63 -19.94
N HIS A 258 1.71 11.98 -18.68
CA HIS A 258 0.68 11.33 -17.90
C HIS A 258 -0.70 11.50 -18.55
N ARG A 259 -1.00 12.70 -19.05
CA ARG A 259 -2.24 12.99 -19.79
C ARG A 259 -2.47 11.97 -20.90
N LYS A 260 -1.47 11.72 -21.75
CA LYS A 260 -1.56 10.79 -22.89
C LYS A 260 -1.78 9.33 -22.47
N MET A 261 -1.43 8.98 -21.23
CA MET A 261 -1.60 7.62 -20.72
C MET A 261 -2.93 7.40 -19.99
N ALA A 262 -3.43 8.45 -19.33
CA ALA A 262 -4.59 8.35 -18.42
C ALA A 262 -5.86 9.03 -18.98
N GLU A 263 -5.79 9.65 -20.16
CA GLU A 263 -6.96 10.27 -20.80
C GLU A 263 -8.02 9.21 -21.10
N PRO A 264 -9.28 9.41 -20.68
CA PRO A 264 -10.37 8.47 -21.00
C PRO A 264 -10.47 8.21 -22.52
N GLY A 265 -10.69 6.95 -22.92
CA GLY A 265 -10.74 6.53 -24.32
C GLY A 265 -9.39 6.54 -25.05
N SER A 266 -8.26 6.74 -24.37
CA SER A 266 -6.94 6.76 -25.02
C SER A 266 -6.36 5.37 -25.31
N GLY A 267 -7.03 4.31 -24.86
CA GLY A 267 -6.62 2.93 -25.06
C GLY A 267 -6.88 2.38 -26.46
N ASP A 268 -7.69 3.04 -27.28
CA ASP A 268 -8.08 2.66 -28.64
C ASP A 268 -6.99 3.00 -29.69
#